data_befc5def3312d039cbd63e49f0ef550f
#
_entry.id   befc5def3312d039cbd63e49f0ef550f
#
_cell.length_a   1.000
_cell.length_b   1.000
_cell.length_c   1.000
_cell.angle_alpha   90.00
_cell.angle_beta   90.00
_cell.angle_gamma   90.00
#
_symmetry.space_group_name_H-M   'P 1'
#
loop_
_entity.id
_entity.type
_entity.pdbx_description
1 polymer ?
#
loop_
_entity_poly.entity_id
_entity_poly.type
_entity_poly.pdbx_seq_one_letter_code
_entity_poly.pdbx_strand_id
1 'polypeptide(L)'
;MLDMQAGLQENLSKLYPERCLSPHKIETVGQAVEWTREQRDSLNDEFKEFVEALPGVSAYDEKARTSVWKKWKSKYPNIRDLKLADLSADDLAELQYEYIDMLHFFMNVAFVPKLDAKLIFIMYYLKNAENFDRWNNRSY
;
A
#
# COMPACT_ATOMS: atom_id res chain seq x y z
N MET A 1 -13.54 8.66 -0.08
CA MET A 1 -12.24 8.18 0.42
C MET A 1 -11.16 9.26 0.37
N LEU A 2 -10.81 9.81 -0.79
CA LEU A 2 -9.76 10.85 -0.88
C LEU A 2 -10.02 12.07 0.01
N ASP A 3 -11.24 12.57 0.09
CA ASP A 3 -11.58 13.70 0.95
C ASP A 3 -11.39 13.37 2.44
N MET A 4 -11.73 12.13 2.84
CA MET A 4 -11.50 11.67 4.21
C MET A 4 -10.00 11.56 4.49
N GLN A 5 -9.23 11.05 3.54
CA GLN A 5 -7.78 10.94 3.65
C GLN A 5 -7.11 12.33 3.71
N ALA A 6 -7.55 13.27 2.88
CA ALA A 6 -7.08 14.66 2.95
C ALA A 6 -7.38 15.28 4.33
N GLY A 7 -8.58 15.06 4.86
CA GLY A 7 -8.97 15.51 6.19
C GLY A 7 -8.11 14.92 7.31
N LEU A 8 -7.77 13.63 7.22
CA LEU A 8 -6.86 12.98 8.17
C LEU A 8 -5.46 13.62 8.14
N GLN A 9 -4.89 13.80 6.96
CA GLN A 9 -3.57 14.42 6.80
C GLN A 9 -3.56 15.89 7.25
N GLU A 10 -4.62 16.62 6.98
CA GLU A 10 -4.78 18.00 7.47
C GLU A 10 -4.82 18.05 9.00
N ASN A 11 -5.51 17.10 9.64
CA ASN A 11 -5.57 17.01 11.10
C ASN A 11 -4.19 16.66 11.69
N LEU A 12 -3.47 15.71 11.09
CA LEU A 12 -2.12 15.35 11.50
C LEU A 12 -1.16 16.54 11.39
N SER A 13 -1.25 17.31 10.30
CA SER A 13 -0.40 18.50 10.13
C SER A 13 -0.69 19.63 11.15
N LYS A 14 -1.91 19.70 11.69
CA LYS A 14 -2.25 20.61 12.78
C LYS A 14 -1.71 20.14 14.13
N LEU A 15 -1.75 18.83 14.37
CA LEU A 15 -1.27 18.24 15.63
C LEU A 15 0.27 18.18 15.68
N TYR A 16 0.90 17.97 14.55
CA TYR A 16 2.35 17.79 14.42
C TYR A 16 2.95 18.67 13.31
N PRO A 17 2.85 20.01 13.41
CA PRO A 17 3.21 20.93 12.32
C PRO A 17 4.69 20.87 11.92
N GLU A 18 5.55 20.45 12.83
CA GLU A 18 7.00 20.29 12.59
C GLU A 18 7.38 18.99 11.89
N ARG A 19 6.42 18.05 11.77
CA ARG A 19 6.67 16.68 11.26
C ARG A 19 5.79 16.30 10.09
N CYS A 20 4.59 16.88 10.01
CA CYS A 20 3.59 16.49 9.03
C CYS A 20 3.23 17.68 8.15
N LEU A 21 3.53 17.59 6.87
CA LEU A 21 3.09 18.55 5.87
C LEU A 21 1.61 18.31 5.56
N SER A 22 0.82 19.39 5.43
CA SER A 22 -0.53 19.28 4.88
C SER A 22 -0.47 19.04 3.37
N PRO A 23 -1.29 18.12 2.80
CA PRO A 23 -1.32 17.91 1.36
C PRO A 23 -1.69 19.17 0.57
N HIS A 24 -2.44 20.10 1.20
CA HIS A 24 -2.80 21.39 0.60
C HIS A 24 -1.64 22.39 0.53
N LYS A 25 -0.53 22.12 1.22
CA LYS A 25 0.68 22.96 1.27
C LYS A 25 1.81 22.43 0.40
N ILE A 26 1.55 21.40 -0.42
CA ILE A 26 2.52 20.91 -1.40
C ILE A 26 2.49 21.85 -2.60
N GLU A 27 3.41 22.81 -2.63
CA GLU A 27 3.46 23.89 -3.63
C GLU A 27 4.68 23.77 -4.56
N THR A 28 5.75 23.13 -4.08
CA THR A 28 7.01 23.00 -4.83
C THR A 28 7.33 21.57 -5.20
N VAL A 29 8.13 21.40 -6.24
CA VAL A 29 8.65 20.08 -6.64
C VAL A 29 9.44 19.42 -5.51
N GLY A 30 10.22 20.20 -4.76
CA GLY A 30 10.97 19.69 -3.59
C GLY A 30 10.03 19.07 -2.54
N GLN A 31 9.00 19.82 -2.13
CA GLN A 31 7.98 19.33 -1.20
C GLN A 31 7.24 18.08 -1.73
N ALA A 32 6.93 18.06 -3.03
CA ALA A 32 6.29 16.91 -3.66
C ALA A 32 7.19 15.66 -3.62
N VAL A 33 8.50 15.83 -3.84
CA VAL A 33 9.47 14.73 -3.76
C VAL A 33 9.59 14.22 -2.32
N GLU A 34 9.72 15.11 -1.34
CA GLU A 34 9.81 14.73 0.08
C GLU A 34 8.54 14.02 0.52
N TRP A 35 7.37 14.60 0.26
CA TRP A 35 6.08 13.98 0.53
C TRP A 35 5.97 12.56 -0.06
N THR A 36 6.28 12.42 -1.36
CA THR A 36 6.18 11.12 -2.04
C THR A 36 7.13 10.08 -1.45
N ARG A 37 8.34 10.51 -1.02
CA ARG A 37 9.29 9.61 -0.36
C ARG A 37 8.79 9.14 0.99
N GLU A 38 8.25 10.03 1.81
CA GLU A 38 7.67 9.70 3.11
C GLU A 38 6.51 8.70 2.94
N GLN A 39 5.59 8.98 2.00
CA GLN A 39 4.48 8.08 1.75
C GLN A 39 4.95 6.71 1.23
N ARG A 40 5.98 6.66 0.39
CA ARG A 40 6.58 5.41 -0.08
C ARG A 40 7.19 4.61 1.07
N ASP A 41 7.91 5.27 1.96
CA ASP A 41 8.58 4.60 3.06
C ASP A 41 7.55 4.02 4.04
N SER A 42 6.51 4.79 4.37
CA SER A 42 5.37 4.31 5.16
C SER A 42 4.63 3.16 4.46
N LEU A 43 4.35 3.28 3.16
CA LEU A 43 3.73 2.20 2.38
C LEU A 43 4.58 0.91 2.41
N ASN A 44 5.91 1.03 2.40
CA ASN A 44 6.79 -0.13 2.51
C ASN A 44 6.74 -0.78 3.90
N ASP A 45 6.52 -0.01 4.95
CA ASP A 45 6.34 -0.54 6.29
C ASP A 45 4.99 -1.27 6.41
N GLU A 46 3.89 -0.68 5.95
CA GLU A 46 2.58 -1.34 5.89
C GLU A 46 2.59 -2.59 5.00
N PHE A 47 3.36 -2.58 3.91
CA PHE A 47 3.52 -3.78 3.08
C PHE A 47 4.17 -4.93 3.86
N LYS A 48 5.08 -4.64 4.78
CA LYS A 48 5.65 -5.68 5.67
C LYS A 48 4.58 -6.19 6.64
N GLU A 49 3.80 -5.29 7.23
CA GLU A 49 2.72 -5.63 8.16
C GLU A 49 1.64 -6.46 7.46
N PHE A 50 1.26 -6.11 6.24
CA PHE A 50 0.38 -6.92 5.40
C PHE A 50 0.93 -8.35 5.18
N VAL A 51 2.23 -8.50 4.96
CA VAL A 51 2.85 -9.82 4.81
C VAL A 51 2.88 -10.57 6.14
N GLU A 52 3.05 -9.86 7.25
CA GLU A 52 3.07 -10.42 8.61
C GLU A 52 1.69 -10.87 9.09
N ALA A 53 0.64 -10.21 8.60
CA ALA A 53 -0.75 -10.62 8.86
C ALA A 53 -1.09 -11.99 8.27
N LEU A 54 -0.27 -12.51 7.36
CA LEU A 54 -0.42 -13.90 6.88
C LEU A 54 -0.02 -14.88 7.99
N PRO A 55 -0.83 -15.90 8.29
CA PRO A 55 -0.58 -16.84 9.37
C PRO A 55 0.82 -17.47 9.32
N GLY A 56 1.53 -17.42 10.45
CA GLY A 56 2.87 -17.99 10.60
C GLY A 56 3.98 -17.24 9.88
N VAL A 57 3.70 -16.04 9.38
CA VAL A 57 4.70 -15.11 8.84
C VAL A 57 4.97 -14.03 9.89
N SER A 58 6.25 -13.76 10.14
CA SER A 58 6.69 -12.62 10.93
C SER A 58 7.91 -12.00 10.28
N ALA A 59 7.86 -10.71 9.98
CA ALA A 59 8.98 -9.99 9.40
C ALA A 59 10.10 -9.78 10.44
N TYR A 60 9.75 -9.80 11.73
CA TYR A 60 10.71 -9.70 12.83
C TYR A 60 11.36 -11.05 13.17
N ASP A 61 10.73 -12.17 12.82
CA ASP A 61 11.36 -13.48 12.91
C ASP A 61 12.12 -13.77 11.60
N GLU A 62 13.42 -13.51 11.63
CA GLU A 62 14.29 -13.77 10.48
C GLU A 62 14.23 -15.24 10.04
N LYS A 63 13.95 -16.17 10.96
CA LYS A 63 13.76 -17.59 10.64
C LYS A 63 12.44 -17.84 9.91
N ALA A 64 11.35 -17.20 10.31
CA ALA A 64 10.07 -17.29 9.63
C ALA A 64 10.15 -16.63 8.25
N ARG A 65 10.73 -15.44 8.14
CA ARG A 65 10.99 -14.76 6.88
C ARG A 65 11.87 -15.60 5.96
N THR A 66 12.94 -16.20 6.49
CA THR A 66 13.82 -17.08 5.74
C THR A 66 13.12 -18.37 5.32
N SER A 67 12.17 -18.89 6.11
CA SER A 67 11.40 -20.08 5.79
C SER A 67 10.38 -19.86 4.68
N VAL A 68 9.74 -18.69 4.64
CA VAL A 68 8.84 -18.29 3.54
C VAL A 68 9.62 -18.10 2.23
N TRP A 69 10.80 -17.48 2.31
CA TRP A 69 11.65 -17.21 1.15
C TRP A 69 12.41 -18.44 0.65
N LYS A 70 12.91 -19.27 1.58
CA LYS A 70 13.71 -20.47 1.27
C LYS A 70 12.93 -21.73 1.63
N LYS A 71 12.14 -22.23 0.67
CA LYS A 71 11.27 -23.41 0.86
C LYS A 71 11.96 -24.62 1.51
N TRP A 72 13.23 -24.86 1.18
CA TRP A 72 14.04 -25.98 1.73
C TRP A 72 14.50 -25.79 3.18
N LYS A 73 14.34 -24.59 3.75
CA LYS A 73 14.70 -24.29 5.15
C LYS A 73 13.47 -24.10 6.05
N SER A 74 12.27 -24.23 5.50
CA SER A 74 11.06 -23.99 6.25
C SER A 74 10.86 -24.99 7.38
N LYS A 75 10.72 -24.45 8.60
CA LYS A 75 10.26 -25.23 9.76
C LYS A 75 8.74 -25.49 9.73
N TYR A 76 8.01 -24.79 8.88
CA TYR A 76 6.55 -24.78 8.82
C TYR A 76 6.07 -25.05 7.40
N PRO A 77 6.38 -26.24 6.81
CA PRO A 77 5.96 -26.55 5.45
C PRO A 77 4.43 -26.47 5.28
N ASN A 78 3.69 -26.81 6.34
CA ASN A 78 2.24 -26.85 6.30
C ASN A 78 1.57 -25.48 6.19
N ILE A 79 2.23 -24.41 6.69
CA ILE A 79 1.68 -23.04 6.60
C ILE A 79 1.74 -22.52 5.16
N ARG A 80 2.76 -22.90 4.39
CA ARG A 80 2.87 -22.50 2.97
C ARG A 80 1.81 -23.13 2.09
N ASP A 81 1.31 -24.27 2.50
CA ASP A 81 0.28 -25.04 1.77
C ASP A 81 -1.14 -24.72 2.28
N LEU A 82 -1.25 -23.84 3.32
CA LEU A 82 -2.53 -23.34 3.78
C LEU A 82 -3.21 -22.58 2.65
N LYS A 83 -4.41 -22.97 2.31
CA LYS A 83 -5.18 -22.28 1.28
C LYS A 83 -5.75 -20.98 1.85
N LEU A 84 -5.75 -19.91 1.06
CA LEU A 84 -6.37 -18.65 1.47
C LEU A 84 -7.85 -18.81 1.84
N ALA A 85 -8.54 -19.77 1.23
CA ALA A 85 -9.94 -20.09 1.56
C ALA A 85 -10.12 -20.74 2.95
N ASP A 86 -9.04 -21.24 3.55
CA ASP A 86 -9.06 -21.89 4.86
C ASP A 86 -8.58 -20.94 5.98
N LEU A 87 -8.33 -19.66 5.66
CA LEU A 87 -8.03 -18.65 6.67
C LEU A 87 -9.21 -18.45 7.62
N SER A 88 -8.91 -18.22 8.91
CA SER A 88 -9.94 -17.83 9.86
C SER A 88 -10.54 -16.46 9.49
N ALA A 89 -11.74 -16.18 9.99
CA ALA A 89 -12.35 -14.87 9.78
C ALA A 89 -11.51 -13.74 10.38
N ASP A 90 -10.84 -14.00 11.49
CA ASP A 90 -9.97 -13.03 12.17
C ASP A 90 -8.70 -12.76 11.36
N ASP A 91 -8.01 -13.81 10.86
CA ASP A 91 -6.83 -13.65 10.00
C ASP A 91 -7.17 -12.90 8.71
N LEU A 92 -8.34 -13.21 8.13
CA LEU A 92 -8.78 -12.51 6.91
C LEU A 92 -9.11 -11.05 7.20
N ALA A 93 -9.74 -10.74 8.34
CA ALA A 93 -10.05 -9.36 8.73
C ALA A 93 -8.77 -8.56 8.96
N GLU A 94 -7.79 -9.13 9.65
CA GLU A 94 -6.48 -8.50 9.88
C GLU A 94 -5.80 -8.18 8.54
N LEU A 95 -5.71 -9.16 7.66
CA LEU A 95 -5.13 -8.98 6.32
C LEU A 95 -5.85 -7.87 5.51
N GLN A 96 -7.17 -7.75 5.67
CA GLN A 96 -7.95 -6.70 5.02
C GLN A 96 -7.66 -5.31 5.61
N TYR A 97 -7.45 -5.20 6.92
CA TYR A 97 -7.08 -3.94 7.57
C TYR A 97 -5.69 -3.47 7.13
N GLU A 98 -4.70 -4.35 7.11
CA GLU A 98 -3.36 -4.03 6.62
C GLU A 98 -3.37 -3.55 5.15
N TYR A 99 -4.22 -4.15 4.31
CA TYR A 99 -4.42 -3.65 2.95
C TYR A 99 -4.98 -2.23 2.93
N ILE A 100 -5.90 -1.90 3.84
CA ILE A 100 -6.46 -0.55 3.94
C ILE A 100 -5.41 0.46 4.41
N ASP A 101 -4.52 0.05 5.33
CA ASP A 101 -3.43 0.91 5.79
C ASP A 101 -2.45 1.22 4.66
N MET A 102 -2.07 0.23 3.86
CA MET A 102 -1.35 0.45 2.60
C MET A 102 -2.07 1.43 1.67
N LEU A 103 -3.40 1.29 1.54
CA LEU A 103 -4.21 2.15 0.67
C LEU A 103 -4.22 3.61 1.15
N HIS A 104 -4.17 3.87 2.45
CA HIS A 104 -4.06 5.21 3.01
C HIS A 104 -2.82 5.94 2.47
N PHE A 105 -1.65 5.32 2.54
CA PHE A 105 -0.41 5.91 2.04
C PHE A 105 -0.38 6.02 0.52
N PHE A 106 -0.94 5.04 -0.18
CA PHE A 106 -1.07 5.11 -1.62
C PHE A 106 -1.98 6.28 -2.06
N MET A 107 -3.09 6.51 -1.37
CA MET A 107 -3.97 7.65 -1.64
C MET A 107 -3.28 9.00 -1.37
N ASN A 108 -2.38 9.08 -0.39
CA ASN A 108 -1.63 10.29 -0.12
C ASN A 108 -0.76 10.72 -1.30
N VAL A 109 -0.23 9.76 -2.07
CA VAL A 109 0.56 10.07 -3.28
C VAL A 109 -0.31 10.75 -4.35
N ALA A 110 -1.62 10.48 -4.40
CA ALA A 110 -2.53 11.07 -5.36
C ALA A 110 -2.71 12.59 -5.21
N PHE A 111 -2.39 13.15 -4.04
CA PHE A 111 -2.45 14.60 -3.82
C PHE A 111 -1.41 15.38 -4.62
N VAL A 112 -0.24 14.78 -4.90
CA VAL A 112 0.83 15.42 -5.68
C VAL A 112 0.38 15.77 -7.11
N PRO A 113 -0.16 14.83 -7.90
CA PRO A 113 -0.72 15.12 -9.22
C PRO A 113 -2.14 15.70 -9.16
N LYS A 114 -2.65 16.05 -7.97
CA LYS A 114 -3.98 16.64 -7.76
C LYS A 114 -5.12 15.79 -8.31
N LEU A 115 -5.03 14.49 -8.11
CA LEU A 115 -6.07 13.55 -8.54
C LEU A 115 -7.27 13.58 -7.59
N ASP A 116 -8.45 13.66 -8.14
CA ASP A 116 -9.70 13.34 -7.46
C ASP A 116 -10.20 11.94 -7.84
N ALA A 117 -11.21 11.45 -7.14
CA ALA A 117 -11.75 10.11 -7.37
C ALA A 117 -12.28 9.91 -8.78
N LYS A 118 -12.88 10.95 -9.39
CA LYS A 118 -13.41 10.90 -10.74
C LYS A 118 -12.28 10.81 -11.76
N LEU A 119 -11.25 11.62 -11.60
CA LEU A 119 -10.10 11.63 -12.50
C LEU A 119 -9.31 10.32 -12.41
N ILE A 120 -9.11 9.78 -11.18
CA ILE A 120 -8.50 8.45 -10.99
C ILE A 120 -9.28 7.40 -11.78
N PHE A 121 -10.61 7.36 -11.64
CA PHE A 121 -11.43 6.39 -12.33
C PHE A 121 -11.31 6.52 -13.86
N ILE A 122 -11.41 7.73 -14.39
CA ILE A 122 -11.30 7.99 -15.84
C ILE A 122 -9.91 7.57 -16.36
N MET A 123 -8.85 8.00 -15.68
CA MET A 123 -7.48 7.69 -16.10
C MET A 123 -7.17 6.20 -15.99
N TYR A 124 -7.66 5.54 -14.94
CA TYR A 124 -7.52 4.10 -14.80
C TYR A 124 -8.22 3.35 -15.95
N TYR A 125 -9.46 3.75 -16.29
CA TYR A 125 -10.21 3.16 -17.39
C TYR A 125 -9.47 3.31 -18.72
N LEU A 126 -9.02 4.52 -19.04
CA LEU A 126 -8.29 4.82 -20.28
C LEU A 126 -6.97 4.05 -20.34
N LYS A 127 -6.23 4.02 -19.23
CA LYS A 127 -4.96 3.29 -19.17
C LYS A 127 -5.14 1.78 -19.27
N ASN A 128 -6.22 1.27 -18.72
CA ASN A 128 -6.55 -0.14 -18.83
C ASN A 128 -6.90 -0.51 -20.30
N ALA A 129 -7.69 0.31 -21.00
CA ALA A 129 -7.99 0.13 -22.42
C ALA A 129 -6.70 0.13 -23.27
N GLU A 130 -5.80 1.11 -23.04
CA GLU A 130 -4.48 1.16 -23.71
C GLU A 130 -3.66 -0.11 -23.45
N ASN A 131 -3.65 -0.61 -22.22
CA ASN A 131 -2.94 -1.84 -21.88
C ASN A 131 -3.52 -3.05 -22.63
N PHE A 132 -4.84 -3.19 -22.69
CA PHE A 132 -5.47 -4.25 -23.48
C PHE A 132 -5.08 -4.17 -24.97
N ASP A 133 -5.09 -2.98 -25.55
CA ASP A 133 -4.68 -2.79 -26.95
C ASP A 133 -3.21 -3.19 -27.17
N ARG A 134 -2.32 -2.79 -26.27
CA ARG A 134 -0.91 -3.19 -26.33
C ARG A 134 -0.72 -4.70 -26.25
N TRP A 135 -1.44 -5.36 -25.35
CA TRP A 135 -1.37 -6.82 -25.21
C TRP A 135 -1.90 -7.53 -26.45
N ASN A 136 -3.04 -7.09 -27.00
CA ASN A 136 -3.64 -7.70 -28.17
C ASN A 136 -2.80 -7.50 -29.43
N ASN A 137 -2.15 -6.36 -29.57
CA ASN A 137 -1.35 -6.01 -30.73
C ASN A 137 0.14 -6.36 -30.60
N ARG A 138 0.56 -6.96 -29.46
CA ARG A 138 1.95 -7.29 -29.13
C ARG A 138 2.94 -6.14 -29.37
N SER A 139 2.48 -4.90 -29.17
CA SER A 139 3.28 -3.68 -29.34
C SER A 139 3.92 -3.31 -27.98
N TYR A 140 5.09 -3.93 -27.70
CA TYR A 140 5.98 -3.55 -26.62
C TYR A 140 7.25 -2.93 -27.19
#